data_4eb77c2684324d11a81a81cc55d33394
#
_entry.id   4eb77c2684324d11a81a81cc55d33394
#
_cell.length_a   1.000
_cell.length_b   1.000
_cell.length_c   1.000
_cell.angle_alpha   90.00
_cell.angle_beta   90.00
_cell.angle_gamma   90.00
#
_symmetry.space_group_name_H-M   'P 1'
#
loop_
_entity.id
_entity.type
_entity.pdbx_description
1 polymer ?
#
loop_
_entity_poly.entity_id
_entity_poly.type
_entity_poly.pdbx_seq_one_letter_code
_entity_poly.pdbx_strand_id
1 'polypeptide(L)'
;MKVELTSILNLDKISVSGMTVPKPEKLEYYERYFFEEGRFASDVIVDEAWNLRTGYVSYLLARKYGVRPQIFEIRAACPIAKVVSGKYVRYTAWEWNAGGSRRNSWVYALKEPVVPGDILRVEAGMGTAYMLVEKVEHAAAADCAHMQKALKHIRKRKK
;
A
#
# COMPACT_ATOMS: atom_id res chain seq x y z
N MET A 1 -18.32 -0.13 -3.58
CA MET A 1 -17.42 -0.89 -4.46
C MET A 1 -16.55 -1.83 -3.63
N LYS A 2 -16.25 -2.98 -4.15
CA LYS A 2 -15.55 -4.02 -3.42
C LYS A 2 -14.21 -4.33 -4.09
N VAL A 3 -13.14 -4.36 -3.31
CA VAL A 3 -11.84 -4.86 -3.75
C VAL A 3 -11.68 -6.25 -3.16
N GLU A 4 -11.50 -7.24 -4.01
CA GLU A 4 -11.42 -8.63 -3.59
C GLU A 4 -10.10 -9.26 -4.00
N LEU A 5 -9.56 -10.10 -3.13
CA LEU A 5 -8.41 -10.93 -3.46
C LEU A 5 -8.86 -11.98 -4.49
N THR A 6 -8.17 -12.03 -5.61
CA THR A 6 -8.45 -13.04 -6.65
C THR A 6 -7.49 -14.20 -6.56
N SER A 7 -7.99 -15.40 -6.85
CA SER A 7 -7.20 -16.63 -6.94
C SER A 7 -6.45 -16.78 -8.26
N ILE A 8 -6.47 -15.77 -9.09
CA ILE A 8 -5.90 -15.83 -10.41
C ILE A 8 -4.40 -15.93 -10.38
N LEU A 9 -3.87 -16.82 -11.17
CA LEU A 9 -2.50 -17.26 -11.06
C LEU A 9 -1.67 -16.99 -12.33
N ASN A 10 -2.32 -16.56 -13.40
CA ASN A 10 -1.66 -16.36 -14.68
C ASN A 10 -1.52 -14.86 -14.98
N LEU A 11 -0.32 -14.34 -14.76
CA LEU A 11 0.00 -12.94 -15.04
C LEU A 11 -0.12 -12.59 -16.52
N ASP A 12 -0.04 -13.57 -17.42
CA ASP A 12 -0.16 -13.34 -18.85
C ASP A 12 -1.56 -12.88 -19.29
N LYS A 13 -2.58 -13.13 -18.47
CA LYS A 13 -3.94 -12.66 -18.71
C LYS A 13 -4.14 -11.19 -18.39
N ILE A 14 -3.21 -10.59 -17.64
CA ILE A 14 -3.31 -9.19 -17.26
C ILE A 14 -2.87 -8.30 -18.43
N SER A 15 -3.74 -7.39 -18.85
CA SER A 15 -3.40 -6.40 -19.85
C SER A 15 -2.69 -5.22 -19.18
N VAL A 16 -1.50 -4.90 -19.66
CA VAL A 16 -0.71 -3.74 -19.23
C VAL A 16 -0.72 -2.60 -20.25
N SER A 17 -1.64 -2.68 -21.20
CA SER A 17 -1.86 -1.66 -22.20
C SER A 17 -2.09 -0.28 -21.54
N GLY A 18 -1.36 0.73 -21.97
CA GLY A 18 -1.45 2.07 -21.39
C GLY A 18 -0.58 2.29 -20.15
N MET A 19 0.13 1.29 -19.69
CA MET A 19 1.08 1.47 -18.58
C MET A 19 2.38 2.11 -19.07
N THR A 20 2.88 3.08 -18.32
CA THR A 20 4.15 3.75 -18.61
C THR A 20 5.31 2.92 -18.07
N VAL A 21 6.35 2.76 -18.87
CA VAL A 21 7.58 2.07 -18.44
C VAL A 21 8.14 2.79 -17.21
N PRO A 22 8.39 2.07 -16.09
CA PRO A 22 8.93 2.70 -14.89
C PRO A 22 10.33 3.26 -15.12
N LYS A 23 10.66 4.32 -14.42
CA LYS A 23 12.03 4.84 -14.41
C LYS A 23 12.97 3.81 -13.80
N PRO A 24 14.24 3.70 -14.27
CA PRO A 24 15.19 2.74 -13.72
C PRO A 24 15.37 2.85 -12.21
N GLU A 25 15.39 4.05 -11.66
CA GLU A 25 15.54 4.29 -10.22
C GLU A 25 14.36 3.72 -9.41
N LYS A 26 13.14 3.86 -9.94
CA LYS A 26 11.94 3.30 -9.31
C LYS A 26 11.98 1.78 -9.33
N LEU A 27 12.34 1.20 -10.48
CA LEU A 27 12.43 -0.25 -10.63
C LEU A 27 13.47 -0.84 -9.68
N GLU A 28 14.65 -0.22 -9.59
CA GLU A 28 15.73 -0.61 -8.68
C GLU A 28 15.30 -0.53 -7.21
N TYR A 29 14.62 0.55 -6.83
CA TYR A 29 14.12 0.72 -5.46
C TYR A 29 13.14 -0.39 -5.07
N TYR A 30 12.16 -0.69 -5.92
CA TYR A 30 11.17 -1.73 -5.66
C TYR A 30 11.77 -3.13 -5.68
N GLU A 31 12.77 -3.37 -6.53
CA GLU A 31 13.49 -4.64 -6.59
C GLU A 31 14.30 -4.86 -5.30
N ARG A 32 15.00 -3.84 -4.83
CA ARG A 32 15.72 -3.88 -3.56
C ARG A 32 14.74 -4.14 -2.40
N TYR A 33 13.62 -3.45 -2.39
CA TYR A 33 12.58 -3.67 -1.40
C TYR A 33 12.11 -5.13 -1.36
N PHE A 34 11.88 -5.71 -2.53
CA PHE A 34 11.48 -7.11 -2.64
C PHE A 34 12.52 -8.05 -2.01
N PHE A 35 13.79 -7.85 -2.29
CA PHE A 35 14.85 -8.68 -1.72
C PHE A 35 15.02 -8.47 -0.21
N GLU A 36 14.88 -7.25 0.25
CA GLU A 36 15.04 -6.93 1.68
C GLU A 36 13.84 -7.36 2.52
N GLU A 37 12.63 -7.21 2.02
CA GLU A 37 11.39 -7.46 2.77
C GLU A 37 10.74 -8.81 2.48
N GLY A 38 11.15 -9.49 1.42
CA GLY A 38 10.57 -10.77 1.02
C GLY A 38 9.17 -10.66 0.44
N ARG A 39 8.76 -9.45 0.04
CA ARG A 39 7.43 -9.17 -0.54
C ARG A 39 7.49 -7.95 -1.45
N PHE A 40 6.46 -7.80 -2.29
CA PHE A 40 6.36 -6.65 -3.18
C PHE A 40 5.93 -5.40 -2.41
N ALA A 41 6.47 -4.25 -2.80
CA ALA A 41 6.17 -2.97 -2.19
C ALA A 41 4.77 -2.44 -2.50
N SER A 42 4.13 -2.94 -3.54
CA SER A 42 2.77 -2.59 -3.93
C SER A 42 2.01 -3.83 -4.37
N ASP A 43 0.69 -3.82 -4.16
CA ASP A 43 -0.16 -4.90 -4.62
C ASP A 43 -0.49 -4.73 -6.11
N VAL A 44 -0.76 -5.85 -6.77
CA VAL A 44 -1.24 -5.87 -8.15
C VAL A 44 -2.76 -5.79 -8.12
N ILE A 45 -3.32 -4.76 -8.75
CA ILE A 45 -4.77 -4.55 -8.78
C ILE A 45 -5.24 -4.46 -10.23
N VAL A 46 -6.22 -5.28 -10.57
CA VAL A 46 -6.81 -5.37 -11.89
C VAL A 46 -8.30 -5.01 -11.84
N ASP A 47 -8.85 -4.59 -12.97
CA ASP A 47 -10.29 -4.39 -13.11
C ASP A 47 -11.01 -5.67 -13.58
N GLU A 48 -12.31 -5.58 -13.79
CA GLU A 48 -13.15 -6.70 -14.23
C GLU A 48 -12.73 -7.28 -15.59
N ALA A 49 -12.12 -6.46 -16.43
CA ALA A 49 -11.64 -6.86 -17.76
C ALA A 49 -10.16 -7.26 -17.75
N TRP A 50 -9.55 -7.42 -16.57
CA TRP A 50 -8.16 -7.80 -16.42
C TRP A 50 -7.15 -6.75 -16.86
N ASN A 51 -7.55 -5.50 -16.92
CA ASN A 51 -6.62 -4.42 -17.11
C ASN A 51 -5.93 -4.09 -15.80
N LEU A 52 -4.62 -3.95 -15.86
CA LEU A 52 -3.84 -3.53 -14.68
C LEU A 52 -4.18 -2.08 -14.32
N ARG A 53 -4.57 -1.86 -13.07
CA ARG A 53 -4.91 -0.54 -12.57
C ARG A 53 -3.80 0.07 -11.74
N THR A 54 -3.09 -0.74 -10.96
CA THR A 54 -1.93 -0.32 -10.17
C THR A 54 -1.05 -1.53 -9.87
N GLY A 55 0.20 -1.27 -9.48
CA GLY A 55 1.15 -2.32 -9.14
C GLY A 55 1.99 -2.80 -10.32
N TYR A 56 2.22 -1.94 -11.32
CA TYR A 56 2.96 -2.33 -12.53
C TYR A 56 4.39 -2.80 -12.22
N VAL A 57 5.10 -2.12 -11.33
CA VAL A 57 6.47 -2.53 -10.98
C VAL A 57 6.46 -3.90 -10.30
N SER A 58 5.53 -4.12 -9.36
CA SER A 58 5.37 -5.43 -8.72
C SER A 58 5.00 -6.52 -9.72
N TYR A 59 4.14 -6.21 -10.69
CA TYR A 59 3.82 -7.11 -11.79
C TYR A 59 5.07 -7.50 -12.60
N LEU A 60 5.91 -6.53 -12.96
CA LEU A 60 7.15 -6.77 -13.70
C LEU A 60 8.14 -7.62 -12.91
N LEU A 61 8.31 -7.34 -11.63
CA LEU A 61 9.19 -8.11 -10.74
C LEU A 61 8.67 -9.52 -10.52
N ALA A 62 7.36 -9.69 -10.38
CA ALA A 62 6.74 -11.00 -10.24
C ALA A 62 7.01 -11.87 -11.47
N ARG A 63 6.93 -11.31 -12.66
CA ARG A 63 7.26 -12.02 -13.90
C ARG A 63 8.75 -12.33 -13.98
N LYS A 64 9.60 -11.38 -13.62
CA LYS A 64 11.06 -11.54 -13.70
C LYS A 64 11.56 -12.66 -12.78
N TYR A 65 11.02 -12.78 -11.59
CA TYR A 65 11.47 -13.74 -10.59
C TYR A 65 10.60 -14.98 -10.46
N GLY A 66 9.51 -15.07 -11.22
CA GLY A 66 8.61 -16.20 -11.13
C GLY A 66 7.89 -16.36 -9.80
N VAL A 67 7.71 -15.26 -9.07
CA VAL A 67 7.04 -15.24 -7.77
C VAL A 67 5.60 -14.77 -7.94
N ARG A 68 4.66 -15.41 -7.26
CA ARG A 68 3.25 -15.02 -7.30
C ARG A 68 2.99 -13.80 -6.43
N PRO A 69 2.50 -12.67 -7.00
CA PRO A 69 2.02 -11.57 -6.19
C PRO A 69 0.59 -11.85 -5.72
N GLN A 70 0.15 -11.13 -4.70
CA GLN A 70 -1.27 -11.03 -4.40
C GLN A 70 -1.93 -10.13 -5.44
N ILE A 71 -3.00 -10.61 -6.05
CA ILE A 71 -3.75 -9.89 -7.08
C ILE A 71 -5.14 -9.61 -6.55
N PHE A 72 -5.50 -8.33 -6.55
CA PHE A 72 -6.84 -7.88 -6.16
C PHE A 72 -7.62 -7.47 -7.39
N GLU A 73 -8.89 -7.78 -7.40
CA GLU A 73 -9.81 -7.36 -8.45
C GLU A 73 -10.72 -6.25 -7.95
N ILE A 74 -10.90 -5.22 -8.78
CA ILE A 74 -11.79 -4.12 -8.50
C ILE A 74 -12.93 -4.11 -9.53
N ARG A 75 -14.16 -4.11 -9.07
CA ARG A 75 -15.34 -4.33 -9.91
C ARG A 75 -15.96 -3.08 -10.49
N ALA A 76 -15.34 -1.95 -10.40
CA ALA A 76 -15.81 -0.75 -11.08
C ALA A 76 -14.64 0.14 -11.43
N ALA A 77 -14.70 0.78 -12.59
CA ALA A 77 -13.68 1.73 -13.02
C ALA A 77 -13.78 2.99 -12.15
N CYS A 78 -13.03 3.04 -11.06
CA CYS A 78 -12.96 4.21 -10.20
C CYS A 78 -11.54 4.38 -9.65
N PRO A 79 -11.18 5.59 -9.22
CA PRO A 79 -9.91 5.81 -8.51
C PRO A 79 -9.83 4.97 -7.25
N ILE A 80 -8.65 4.44 -6.98
CA ILE A 80 -8.35 3.60 -5.82
C ILE A 80 -7.56 4.41 -4.82
N ALA A 81 -7.95 4.33 -3.55
CA ALA A 81 -7.18 4.87 -2.45
C ALA A 81 -6.55 3.74 -1.65
N LYS A 82 -5.33 3.97 -1.16
CA LYS A 82 -4.68 3.11 -0.18
C LYS A 82 -5.06 3.62 1.20
N VAL A 83 -5.50 2.71 2.06
CA VAL A 83 -5.91 3.03 3.43
C VAL A 83 -5.02 2.28 4.40
N VAL A 84 -4.44 2.98 5.36
CA VAL A 84 -3.66 2.39 6.44
C VAL A 84 -4.48 2.44 7.72
N SER A 85 -4.46 1.35 8.46
CA SER A 85 -5.14 1.23 9.74
C SER A 85 -4.16 0.83 10.82
N GLY A 86 -4.36 1.34 12.03
CA GLY A 86 -3.49 1.00 13.13
C GLY A 86 -3.83 1.79 14.38
N LYS A 87 -2.90 1.76 15.32
CA LYS A 87 -3.04 2.38 16.64
C LYS A 87 -2.12 3.59 16.77
N TYR A 88 -2.54 4.55 17.58
CA TYR A 88 -1.67 5.64 17.98
C TYR A 88 -0.48 5.13 18.78
N VAL A 89 0.68 5.75 18.57
CA VAL A 89 1.91 5.50 19.32
C VAL A 89 2.54 6.80 19.77
N ARG A 90 3.34 6.75 20.81
CA ARG A 90 4.09 7.89 21.34
C ARG A 90 5.55 7.52 21.45
N TYR A 91 6.40 8.48 21.18
CA TYR A 91 7.84 8.33 21.40
C TYR A 91 8.19 8.87 22.78
N THR A 92 8.47 7.96 23.70
CA THR A 92 8.82 8.31 25.08
C THR A 92 9.96 7.42 25.57
N ALA A 93 10.84 7.96 26.41
CA ALA A 93 11.97 7.22 26.96
C ALA A 93 12.82 6.55 25.87
N TRP A 94 13.01 7.25 24.73
CA TRP A 94 13.82 6.82 23.57
C TRP A 94 13.24 5.62 22.81
N GLU A 95 11.99 5.30 23.02
CA GLU A 95 11.32 4.21 22.31
C GLU A 95 9.86 4.53 21.97
N TRP A 96 9.29 3.76 21.04
CA TRP A 96 7.89 3.86 20.65
C TRP A 96 7.02 3.01 21.56
N ASN A 97 5.98 3.62 22.14
CA ASN A 97 5.06 2.99 23.07
C ASN A 97 3.62 3.18 22.59
N ALA A 98 2.73 2.29 23.02
CA ALA A 98 1.31 2.42 22.73
C ALA A 98 0.75 3.75 23.25
N GLY A 99 0.08 4.49 22.38
CA GLY A 99 -0.59 5.76 22.70
C GLY A 99 -2.07 5.59 23.02
N GLY A 100 -2.58 4.37 23.02
CA GLY A 100 -3.98 4.02 23.25
C GLY A 100 -4.31 2.68 22.61
N SER A 101 -5.51 2.17 22.87
CA SER A 101 -5.97 0.89 22.32
C SER A 101 -6.87 1.06 21.07
N ARG A 102 -7.32 2.29 20.79
CA ARG A 102 -8.26 2.56 19.71
C ARG A 102 -7.57 2.48 18.35
N ARG A 103 -8.19 1.75 17.44
CA ARG A 103 -7.77 1.67 16.04
C ARG A 103 -8.49 2.69 15.19
N ASN A 104 -7.77 3.30 14.26
CA ASN A 104 -8.30 4.24 13.28
C ASN A 104 -7.73 3.94 11.90
N SER A 105 -8.28 4.61 10.89
CA SER A 105 -7.83 4.47 9.51
C SER A 105 -7.57 5.84 8.89
N TRP A 106 -6.56 5.88 8.01
CA TRP A 106 -6.14 7.09 7.30
C TRP A 106 -5.91 6.78 5.82
N VAL A 107 -6.16 7.75 4.96
CA VAL A 107 -5.77 7.65 3.56
C VAL A 107 -4.27 7.82 3.45
N TYR A 108 -3.64 6.87 2.76
CA TYR A 108 -2.20 6.92 2.49
C TYR A 108 -1.97 7.46 1.08
N ALA A 109 -1.46 8.70 1.00
CA ALA A 109 -1.21 9.38 -0.26
C ALA A 109 0.28 9.62 -0.55
N LEU A 110 1.15 9.03 0.27
CA LEU A 110 2.59 9.17 0.09
C LEU A 110 3.10 8.26 -1.03
N LYS A 111 4.19 8.65 -1.66
CA LYS A 111 4.76 7.90 -2.78
C LYS A 111 5.56 6.67 -2.34
N GLU A 112 6.04 6.67 -1.10
CA GLU A 112 6.84 5.57 -0.58
C GLU A 112 5.97 4.35 -0.26
N PRO A 113 6.50 3.13 -0.42
CA PRO A 113 5.79 1.93 0.03
C PRO A 113 5.53 1.96 1.53
N VAL A 114 4.40 1.42 1.95
CA VAL A 114 4.03 1.28 3.35
C VAL A 114 3.69 -0.17 3.66
N VAL A 115 4.14 -0.64 4.82
CA VAL A 115 3.89 -2.02 5.27
C VAL A 115 3.53 -2.01 6.76
N PRO A 116 2.83 -3.05 7.25
CA PRO A 116 2.61 -3.18 8.69
C PRO A 116 3.92 -3.13 9.47
N GLY A 117 3.93 -2.39 10.56
CA GLY A 117 5.12 -2.12 11.37
C GLY A 117 5.76 -0.77 11.12
N ASP A 118 5.41 -0.09 10.04
CA ASP A 118 5.86 1.29 9.79
C ASP A 118 5.18 2.25 10.77
N ILE A 119 5.85 3.35 11.07
CA ILE A 119 5.28 4.44 11.88
C ILE A 119 5.12 5.66 10.97
N LEU A 120 3.91 6.21 10.96
CA LEU A 120 3.54 7.36 10.16
C LEU A 120 3.11 8.52 11.04
N ARG A 121 3.34 9.73 10.54
CA ARG A 121 2.69 10.92 11.08
C ARG A 121 1.37 11.11 10.36
N VAL A 122 0.29 11.25 11.11
CA VAL A 122 -1.07 11.30 10.58
C VAL A 122 -1.84 12.50 11.11
N GLU A 123 -2.85 12.92 10.38
CA GLU A 123 -3.82 13.89 10.88
C GLU A 123 -4.64 13.27 12.02
N ALA A 124 -4.86 14.00 13.09
CA ALA A 124 -5.63 13.56 14.25
C ALA A 124 -6.38 14.73 14.86
N GLY A 125 -7.71 14.74 14.76
CA GLY A 125 -8.50 15.87 15.20
C GLY A 125 -8.06 17.18 14.55
N MET A 126 -7.65 18.16 15.35
CA MET A 126 -7.14 19.44 14.85
C MET A 126 -5.60 19.51 14.77
N GLY A 127 -4.93 18.42 14.99
CA GLY A 127 -3.47 18.36 14.99
C GLY A 127 -2.94 17.13 14.26
N THR A 128 -1.81 16.65 14.73
CA THR A 128 -1.16 15.46 14.18
C THR A 128 -0.80 14.50 15.32
N ALA A 129 -0.64 13.23 14.95
CA ALA A 129 -0.22 12.19 15.88
C ALA A 129 0.67 11.18 15.14
N TYR A 130 1.21 10.23 15.85
CA TYR A 130 1.94 9.11 15.27
C TYR A 130 1.09 7.85 15.35
N MET A 131 1.16 7.01 14.33
CA MET A 131 0.46 5.74 14.29
C MET A 131 1.38 4.62 13.84
N LEU A 132 1.17 3.44 14.41
CA LEU A 132 1.80 2.21 13.98
C LEU A 132 0.87 1.52 12.99
N VAL A 133 1.36 1.27 11.78
CA VAL A 133 0.58 0.59 10.74
C VAL A 133 0.41 -0.88 11.11
N GLU A 134 -0.83 -1.31 11.20
CA GLU A 134 -1.17 -2.72 11.45
C GLU A 134 -1.71 -3.38 10.17
N LYS A 135 -2.40 -2.61 9.31
CA LYS A 135 -3.03 -3.14 8.11
C LYS A 135 -2.99 -2.12 6.98
N VAL A 136 -2.82 -2.62 5.77
CA VAL A 136 -2.89 -1.81 4.54
C VAL A 136 -3.98 -2.41 3.66
N GLU A 137 -4.92 -1.57 3.21
CA GLU A 137 -6.05 -1.97 2.40
C GLU A 137 -6.19 -1.05 1.18
N HIS A 138 -7.00 -1.50 0.22
CA HIS A 138 -7.38 -0.69 -0.93
C HIS A 138 -8.89 -0.50 -0.92
N ALA A 139 -9.33 0.72 -1.23
CA ALA A 139 -10.74 1.08 -1.25
C ALA A 139 -11.02 2.07 -2.38
N ALA A 140 -12.30 2.29 -2.68
CA ALA A 140 -12.67 3.34 -3.60
C ALA A 140 -12.31 4.71 -3.02
N ALA A 141 -11.68 5.56 -3.81
CA ALA A 141 -11.32 6.90 -3.36
C ALA A 141 -12.55 7.70 -2.88
N ALA A 142 -13.70 7.52 -3.52
CA ALA A 142 -14.94 8.16 -3.12
C ALA A 142 -15.38 7.78 -1.70
N ASP A 143 -15.17 6.54 -1.29
CA ASP A 143 -15.51 6.07 0.06
C ASP A 143 -14.57 6.60 1.13
N CYS A 144 -13.41 7.11 0.73
CA CYS A 144 -12.37 7.61 1.61
C CYS A 144 -12.27 9.14 1.65
N ALA A 145 -13.16 9.85 0.95
CA ALA A 145 -13.09 11.31 0.81
C ALA A 145 -13.15 12.05 2.15
N HIS A 146 -13.80 11.49 3.15
CA HIS A 146 -13.95 12.07 4.49
C HIS A 146 -12.83 11.67 5.47
N MET A 147 -11.95 10.78 5.07
CA MET A 147 -10.91 10.26 5.94
C MET A 147 -9.75 11.24 6.07
N GLN A 148 -9.15 11.29 7.25
CA GLN A 148 -7.92 12.01 7.50
C GLN A 148 -6.75 11.33 6.80
N LYS A 149 -5.66 12.06 6.59
CA LYS A 149 -4.55 11.64 5.76
C LYS A 149 -3.30 11.30 6.58
N ALA A 150 -2.55 10.33 6.09
CA ALA A 150 -1.17 10.10 6.54
C ALA A 150 -0.27 11.13 5.85
N LEU A 151 0.57 11.80 6.62
CA LEU A 151 1.35 12.96 6.19
C LEU A 151 2.81 12.65 5.89
N LYS A 152 3.44 11.71 6.63
CA LYS A 152 4.86 11.44 6.50
C LYS A 152 5.23 10.08 7.10
N HIS A 153 6.21 9.40 6.49
CA HIS A 153 6.92 8.28 7.12
C HIS A 153 7.86 8.79 8.20
N ILE A 154 7.77 8.22 9.38
CA ILE A 154 8.66 8.53 10.50
C ILE A 154 9.70 7.42 10.67
N ARG A 155 9.25 6.17 10.62
CA ARG A 155 10.12 5.01 10.72
C ARG A 155 9.58 3.89 9.84
N LYS A 156 10.46 3.31 9.03
CA LYS A 156 10.15 2.07 8.32
C LYS A 156 10.37 0.88 9.24
N ARG A 157 9.57 -0.16 9.06
CA ARG A 157 9.72 -1.39 9.82
C ARG A 157 11.14 -1.95 9.63
N LYS A 158 11.80 -2.26 10.73
CA LYS A 158 13.07 -2.98 10.69
C LYS A 158 12.79 -4.47 10.45
N LYS A 159 13.70 -5.09 9.72
CA LYS A 159 13.69 -6.55 9.57
C LYS A 159 14.00 -7.23 10.89
#